data_6a7c1c72f13d0d385bdf425862c0134e
#
_entry.id   6a7c1c72f13d0d385bdf425862c0134e
#
_cell.length_a   1.000
_cell.length_b   1.000
_cell.length_c   1.000
_cell.angle_alpha   90.00
_cell.angle_beta   90.00
_cell.angle_gamma   90.00
#
_symmetry.space_group_name_H-M   'P 1'
#
loop_
_entity.id
_entity.type
_entity.pdbx_description
1 polymer ?
#
loop_
_entity_poly.entity_id
_entity_poly.type
_entity_poly.pdbx_seq_one_letter_code
_entity_poly.pdbx_strand_id
1 'polypeptide(L)'
;MFKAEELFQNITDRNHPDETVLTIIQGKGTLPREQAGRNIHYDDASLSNYKKVEQGDFIIHLRSFEGGLEMANEAGIVSPAYTILRCKRPHSSLFYDAYFHTDEFINHNLSKSVEGIRDGRQISYEAFKWLGIPYCEPTEQEKISTLFSAFNERIAKQRDLVESLKKYKR
;
A
#
# COMPACT_ATOMS: atom_id res chain seq x y z
N MET A 1 -19.42 8.46 1.90
CA MET A 1 -18.04 8.96 1.71
C MET A 1 -17.67 9.79 2.92
N PHE A 2 -16.49 9.52 3.48
CA PHE A 2 -15.89 10.27 4.60
C PHE A 2 -14.62 10.96 4.09
N LYS A 3 -14.18 12.03 4.72
CA LYS A 3 -12.85 12.55 4.43
C LYS A 3 -11.79 11.55 4.89
N ALA A 4 -10.69 11.46 4.15
CA ALA A 4 -9.60 10.54 4.51
C ALA A 4 -9.08 10.79 5.93
N GLU A 5 -9.01 12.03 6.40
CA GLU A 5 -8.62 12.37 7.78
C GLU A 5 -9.56 11.84 8.87
N GLU A 6 -10.82 11.54 8.53
CA GLU A 6 -11.79 10.97 9.47
C GLU A 6 -11.57 9.45 9.65
N LEU A 7 -10.95 8.80 8.65
CA LEU A 7 -10.70 7.37 8.62
C LEU A 7 -9.25 7.01 8.91
N PHE A 8 -8.29 7.82 8.45
CA PHE A 8 -6.87 7.55 8.53
C PHE A 8 -6.10 8.66 9.22
N GLN A 9 -5.08 8.28 9.96
CA GLN A 9 -4.10 9.19 10.55
C GLN A 9 -2.72 8.94 9.96
N ASN A 10 -1.92 9.99 9.87
CA ASN A 10 -0.52 9.88 9.49
C ASN A 10 0.32 9.42 10.69
N ILE A 11 1.08 8.35 10.51
CA ILE A 11 2.00 7.81 11.51
C ILE A 11 3.43 8.25 11.19
N THR A 12 4.13 8.76 12.20
CA THR A 12 5.52 9.23 12.07
C THR A 12 6.43 8.61 13.14
N ASP A 13 6.09 7.41 13.60
CA ASP A 13 6.86 6.66 14.59
C ASP A 13 8.23 6.27 14.02
N ARG A 14 9.31 6.60 14.74
CA ARG A 14 10.71 6.43 14.33
C ARG A 14 11.54 5.85 15.48
N ASN A 15 12.85 5.71 15.26
CA ASN A 15 13.81 5.18 16.24
C ASN A 15 13.60 3.68 16.56
N HIS A 16 13.36 2.89 15.50
CA HIS A 16 13.25 1.43 15.58
C HIS A 16 14.29 0.77 14.65
N PRO A 17 15.61 1.02 14.84
CA PRO A 17 16.64 0.53 13.90
C PRO A 17 16.76 -0.99 13.85
N ASP A 18 16.30 -1.69 14.89
CA ASP A 18 16.37 -3.16 15.00
C ASP A 18 15.22 -3.88 14.29
N GLU A 19 14.23 -3.12 13.79
CA GLU A 19 13.09 -3.70 13.08
C GLU A 19 13.44 -4.06 11.63
N THR A 20 12.72 -5.02 11.07
CA THR A 20 12.90 -5.46 9.68
C THR A 20 12.71 -4.32 8.70
N VAL A 21 13.71 -4.09 7.85
CA VAL A 21 13.58 -3.09 6.78
C VAL A 21 12.72 -3.65 5.65
N LEU A 22 11.62 -2.96 5.37
CA LEU A 22 10.66 -3.34 4.32
C LEU A 22 10.88 -2.52 3.05
N THR A 23 10.61 -3.14 1.91
CA THR A 23 10.56 -2.49 0.60
C THR A 23 9.17 -2.62 0.01
N ILE A 24 8.78 -1.63 -0.80
CA ILE A 24 7.50 -1.61 -1.51
C ILE A 24 7.62 -2.42 -2.80
N ILE A 25 6.65 -3.30 -3.02
CA ILE A 25 6.44 -3.99 -4.30
C ILE A 25 5.07 -3.57 -4.82
N GLN A 26 5.06 -2.80 -5.88
CA GLN A 26 3.82 -2.26 -6.45
C GLN A 26 2.81 -3.37 -6.77
N GLY A 27 1.59 -3.23 -6.25
CA GLY A 27 0.50 -4.19 -6.36
C GLY A 27 0.66 -5.46 -5.52
N LYS A 28 1.62 -5.49 -4.56
CA LYS A 28 1.88 -6.65 -3.68
C LYS A 28 2.12 -6.26 -2.23
N GLY A 29 2.09 -4.96 -1.90
CA GLY A 29 2.38 -4.47 -0.57
C GLY A 29 3.88 -4.41 -0.24
N THR A 30 4.24 -4.81 0.97
CA THR A 30 5.63 -4.80 1.45
C THR A 30 6.24 -6.19 1.52
N LEU A 31 7.57 -6.25 1.35
CA LEU A 31 8.40 -7.44 1.61
C LEU A 31 9.64 -7.02 2.40
N PRO A 32 10.21 -7.91 3.24
CA PRO A 32 11.56 -7.74 3.75
C PRO A 32 12.54 -7.45 2.62
N ARG A 33 13.35 -6.43 2.79
CA ARG A 33 14.27 -5.97 1.72
C ARG A 33 15.20 -7.07 1.23
N GLU A 34 15.64 -7.94 2.12
CA GLU A 34 16.50 -9.08 1.79
C GLU A 34 15.85 -10.05 0.80
N GLN A 35 14.52 -10.17 0.84
CA GLN A 35 13.75 -11.04 -0.05
C GLN A 35 13.45 -10.38 -1.42
N ALA A 36 13.64 -9.07 -1.54
CA ALA A 36 13.32 -8.34 -2.76
C ALA A 36 14.36 -8.47 -3.88
N GLY A 37 15.46 -9.21 -3.65
CA GLY A 37 16.50 -9.50 -4.65
C GLY A 37 17.26 -8.26 -5.15
N ARG A 38 17.14 -7.13 -4.47
CA ARG A 38 17.83 -5.89 -4.78
C ARG A 38 18.82 -5.55 -3.65
N ASN A 39 20.11 -5.61 -3.92
CA ASN A 39 21.15 -5.07 -3.04
C ASN A 39 21.08 -3.55 -3.05
N ILE A 40 20.16 -2.98 -2.29
CA ILE A 40 20.14 -1.55 -2.03
C ILE A 40 20.95 -1.34 -0.75
N HIS A 41 22.18 -0.84 -0.91
CA HIS A 41 22.98 -0.41 0.23
C HIS A 41 22.26 0.73 0.94
N TYR A 42 22.13 0.61 2.23
CA TYR A 42 21.69 1.68 3.14
C TYR A 42 22.75 1.82 4.23
N ASP A 43 22.87 3.03 4.73
CA ASP A 43 23.70 3.31 5.89
C ASP A 43 22.90 2.94 7.14
N ASP A 44 23.40 2.01 7.93
CA ASP A 44 22.79 1.58 9.21
C ASP A 44 22.52 2.78 10.14
N ALA A 45 23.38 3.81 10.08
CA ALA A 45 23.17 5.06 10.80
C ALA A 45 21.88 5.81 10.39
N SER A 46 21.31 5.51 9.22
CA SER A 46 20.07 6.13 8.73
C SER A 46 18.79 5.43 9.18
N LEU A 47 18.87 4.20 9.70
CA LEU A 47 17.69 3.38 10.04
C LEU A 47 16.85 3.99 11.16
N SER A 48 17.45 4.74 12.09
CA SER A 48 16.72 5.46 13.13
C SER A 48 15.73 6.50 12.57
N ASN A 49 15.93 6.97 11.33
CA ASN A 49 15.03 7.89 10.67
C ASN A 49 13.86 7.21 9.96
N TYR A 50 13.94 5.89 9.77
CA TYR A 50 12.89 5.12 9.11
C TYR A 50 11.61 5.16 9.96
N LYS A 51 10.47 5.00 9.29
CA LYS A 51 9.16 5.04 9.94
C LYS A 51 8.67 3.63 10.17
N LYS A 52 8.19 3.36 11.39
CA LYS A 52 7.58 2.09 11.75
C LYS A 52 6.20 1.97 11.10
N VAL A 53 5.93 0.79 10.56
CA VAL A 53 4.62 0.36 10.08
C VAL A 53 4.18 -0.89 10.82
N GLU A 54 2.88 -1.03 11.02
CA GLU A 54 2.25 -2.25 11.48
C GLU A 54 1.54 -2.95 10.32
N GLN A 55 1.33 -4.24 10.46
CA GLN A 55 0.56 -4.99 9.47
C GLN A 55 -0.82 -4.35 9.26
N GLY A 56 -1.18 -4.10 8.02
CA GLY A 56 -2.45 -3.47 7.65
C GLY A 56 -2.41 -1.94 7.57
N ASP A 57 -1.29 -1.29 7.91
CA ASP A 57 -1.08 0.13 7.58
C ASP A 57 -0.96 0.31 6.06
N PHE A 58 -1.35 1.48 5.56
CA PHE A 58 -1.21 1.82 4.15
C PHE A 58 -0.09 2.83 3.93
N ILE A 59 0.59 2.71 2.81
CA ILE A 59 1.79 3.48 2.51
C ILE A 59 1.60 4.26 1.22
N ILE A 60 1.67 5.59 1.32
CA ILE A 60 1.85 6.46 0.16
C ILE A 60 3.34 6.50 -0.13
N HIS A 61 3.75 5.89 -1.22
CA HIS A 61 5.13 5.84 -1.68
C HIS A 61 5.34 6.73 -2.91
N LEU A 62 6.58 6.83 -3.40
CA LEU A 62 6.96 7.77 -4.47
C LEU A 62 6.22 7.58 -5.80
N ARG A 63 5.61 6.42 -6.03
CA ARG A 63 4.86 6.10 -7.26
C ARG A 63 3.39 5.76 -7.02
N SER A 64 2.85 6.09 -5.85
CA SER A 64 1.43 5.81 -5.53
C SER A 64 0.45 6.46 -6.52
N PHE A 65 0.84 7.54 -7.18
CA PHE A 65 0.03 8.17 -8.21
C PHE A 65 -0.13 7.33 -9.50
N GLU A 66 0.65 6.25 -9.65
CA GLU A 66 0.55 5.32 -10.78
C GLU A 66 -0.15 4.01 -10.40
N GLY A 67 0.02 3.54 -9.17
CA GLY A 67 -0.38 2.20 -8.76
C GLY A 67 -1.24 2.12 -7.51
N GLY A 68 -1.59 3.25 -6.90
CA GLY A 68 -2.34 3.26 -5.65
C GLY A 68 -1.46 3.22 -4.40
N LEU A 69 -2.08 2.94 -3.27
CA LEU A 69 -1.40 2.79 -1.99
C LEU A 69 -1.09 1.33 -1.73
N GLU A 70 0.05 1.05 -1.14
CA GLU A 70 0.44 -0.31 -0.79
C GLU A 70 0.17 -0.61 0.69
N MET A 71 -0.30 -1.81 0.97
CA MET A 71 -0.52 -2.28 2.33
C MET A 71 0.76 -2.86 2.92
N ALA A 72 1.02 -2.59 4.19
CA ALA A 72 2.07 -3.28 4.94
C ALA A 72 1.63 -4.71 5.24
N ASN A 73 2.31 -5.70 4.63
CA ASN A 73 2.00 -7.12 4.81
C ASN A 73 2.48 -7.65 6.17
N GLU A 74 3.43 -6.99 6.78
CA GLU A 74 4.01 -7.30 8.08
C GLU A 74 4.51 -6.03 8.78
N ALA A 75 4.80 -6.12 10.06
CA ALA A 75 5.40 -5.02 10.81
C ALA A 75 6.88 -4.86 10.46
N GLY A 76 7.36 -3.62 10.48
CA GLY A 76 8.74 -3.28 10.19
C GLY A 76 8.95 -1.79 10.00
N ILE A 77 10.03 -1.42 9.33
CA ILE A 77 10.36 -0.02 9.03
C ILE A 77 10.49 0.23 7.53
N VAL A 78 10.03 1.39 7.11
CA VAL A 78 10.07 1.83 5.71
C VAL A 78 10.76 3.19 5.57
N SER A 79 11.09 3.57 4.34
CA SER A 79 11.75 4.84 4.02
C SER A 79 11.08 6.05 4.69
N PRO A 80 11.86 7.00 5.23
CA PRO A 80 11.33 8.24 5.80
C PRO A 80 10.57 9.12 4.78
N ALA A 81 10.81 8.91 3.48
CA ALA A 81 10.13 9.63 2.40
C ALA A 81 8.65 9.22 2.22
N TYR A 82 8.24 8.08 2.79
CA TYR A 82 6.87 7.58 2.65
C TYR A 82 5.93 8.18 3.70
N THR A 83 4.66 8.29 3.37
CA THR A 83 3.59 8.65 4.32
C THR A 83 2.86 7.39 4.75
N ILE A 84 2.76 7.18 6.06
CA ILE A 84 2.11 6.00 6.64
C ILE A 84 0.72 6.38 7.10
N LEU A 85 -0.26 5.62 6.68
CA LEU A 85 -1.67 5.82 7.00
C LEU A 85 -2.17 4.64 7.83
N ARG A 86 -2.59 4.91 9.06
CA ARG A 86 -3.24 3.93 9.94
C ARG A 86 -4.72 4.25 10.05
N CYS A 87 -5.56 3.26 9.86
CA CYS A 87 -7.00 3.44 10.02
C CYS A 87 -7.36 3.65 11.50
N LYS A 88 -8.26 4.61 11.75
CA LYS A 88 -8.74 4.98 13.10
C LYS A 88 -10.00 4.24 13.51
N ARG A 89 -10.64 3.55 12.59
CA ARG A 89 -11.92 2.85 12.80
C ARG A 89 -11.77 1.35 12.61
N PRO A 90 -12.64 0.53 13.19
CA PRO A 90 -12.71 -0.89 12.84
C PRO A 90 -12.87 -1.06 11.33
N HIS A 91 -12.04 -1.88 10.71
CA HIS A 91 -12.00 -2.04 9.26
C HIS A 91 -11.42 -3.38 8.84
N SER A 92 -11.62 -3.73 7.57
CA SER A 92 -10.87 -4.75 6.86
C SER A 92 -9.75 -4.09 6.05
N SER A 93 -8.49 -4.39 6.36
CA SER A 93 -7.37 -3.87 5.57
C SER A 93 -7.42 -4.35 4.13
N LEU A 94 -7.88 -5.59 3.88
CA LEU A 94 -8.06 -6.13 2.54
C LEU A 94 -9.15 -5.39 1.72
N PHE A 95 -10.17 -4.83 2.39
CA PHE A 95 -11.16 -3.99 1.73
C PHE A 95 -10.52 -2.71 1.19
N TYR A 96 -9.74 -2.03 2.01
CA TYR A 96 -9.05 -0.82 1.58
C TYR A 96 -7.90 -1.10 0.61
N ASP A 97 -7.20 -2.23 0.76
CA ASP A 97 -6.20 -2.65 -0.21
C ASP A 97 -6.82 -2.82 -1.60
N ALA A 98 -7.95 -3.53 -1.69
CA ALA A 98 -8.69 -3.67 -2.94
C ALA A 98 -9.16 -2.31 -3.49
N TYR A 99 -9.70 -1.43 -2.64
CA TYR A 99 -10.18 -0.11 -3.05
C TYR A 99 -9.05 0.79 -3.56
N PHE A 100 -7.92 0.83 -2.86
CA PHE A 100 -6.80 1.71 -3.20
C PHE A 100 -6.08 1.31 -4.51
N HIS A 101 -6.35 0.11 -5.03
CA HIS A 101 -5.86 -0.34 -6.32
C HIS A 101 -6.90 -0.24 -7.45
N THR A 102 -8.08 0.33 -7.19
CA THR A 102 -9.08 0.56 -8.25
C THR A 102 -8.70 1.74 -9.14
N ASP A 103 -9.10 1.66 -10.41
CA ASP A 103 -8.96 2.78 -11.36
C ASP A 103 -9.70 4.04 -10.86
N GLU A 104 -10.88 3.87 -10.27
CA GLU A 104 -11.66 4.95 -9.67
C GLU A 104 -10.87 5.68 -8.58
N PHE A 105 -10.20 4.94 -7.70
CA PHE A 105 -9.38 5.57 -6.67
C PHE A 105 -8.16 6.25 -7.26
N ILE A 106 -7.39 5.56 -8.10
CA ILE A 106 -6.10 6.06 -8.61
C ILE A 106 -6.31 7.27 -9.53
N ASN A 107 -7.13 7.11 -10.57
CA ASN A 107 -7.23 8.09 -11.65
C ASN A 107 -8.28 9.18 -11.40
N HIS A 108 -9.30 8.93 -10.57
CA HIS A 108 -10.37 9.91 -10.33
C HIS A 108 -10.36 10.53 -8.94
N ASN A 109 -9.79 9.84 -7.94
CA ASN A 109 -9.75 10.35 -6.58
C ASN A 109 -8.34 10.78 -6.18
N LEU A 110 -7.38 9.85 -6.16
CA LEU A 110 -6.01 10.10 -5.72
C LEU A 110 -5.28 11.14 -6.60
N SER A 111 -5.57 11.15 -7.90
CA SER A 111 -5.01 12.13 -8.84
C SER A 111 -5.24 13.59 -8.43
N LYS A 112 -6.30 13.88 -7.68
CA LYS A 112 -6.60 15.23 -7.15
C LYS A 112 -5.64 15.70 -6.06
N SER A 113 -4.92 14.78 -5.43
CA SER A 113 -3.95 15.04 -4.37
C SER A 113 -2.50 15.01 -4.85
N VAL A 114 -2.27 14.79 -6.16
CA VAL A 114 -0.91 14.78 -6.72
C VAL A 114 -0.40 16.21 -6.85
N GLU A 115 0.74 16.46 -6.20
CA GLU A 115 1.43 17.75 -6.22
C GLU A 115 2.72 17.63 -7.05
N GLY A 116 3.14 18.74 -7.66
CA GLY A 116 4.34 18.77 -8.49
C GLY A 116 4.10 18.34 -9.94
N ILE A 117 5.19 18.38 -10.73
CA ILE A 117 5.17 18.08 -12.16
C ILE A 117 6.27 17.08 -12.53
N ARG A 118 6.06 16.30 -13.57
CA ARG A 118 7.01 15.31 -14.09
C ARG A 118 7.52 14.37 -12.98
N ASP A 119 8.84 14.23 -12.85
CA ASP A 119 9.49 13.33 -11.89
C ASP A 119 9.42 13.82 -10.43
N GLY A 120 8.99 15.08 -10.21
CA GLY A 120 8.76 15.66 -8.88
C GLY A 120 7.34 15.46 -8.34
N ARG A 121 6.51 14.61 -8.96
CA ARG A 121 5.16 14.33 -8.46
C ARG A 121 5.22 13.57 -7.14
N GLN A 122 4.42 14.02 -6.18
CA GLN A 122 4.28 13.40 -4.87
C GLN A 122 2.86 13.59 -4.33
N ILE A 123 2.53 12.83 -3.31
CA ILE A 123 1.27 12.95 -2.59
C ILE A 123 1.62 13.17 -1.13
N SER A 124 1.31 14.36 -0.63
CA SER A 124 1.44 14.68 0.79
C SER A 124 0.23 14.19 1.58
N TYR A 125 0.39 13.99 2.89
CA TYR A 125 -0.77 13.73 3.76
C TYR A 125 -1.75 14.90 3.75
N GLU A 126 -1.25 16.13 3.67
CA GLU A 126 -2.07 17.35 3.64
C GLU A 126 -2.99 17.40 2.42
N ALA A 127 -2.53 16.93 1.26
CA ALA A 127 -3.37 16.81 0.07
C ALA A 127 -4.29 15.57 0.14
N PHE A 128 -3.80 14.44 0.65
CA PHE A 128 -4.56 13.20 0.78
C PHE A 128 -5.74 13.31 1.75
N LYS A 129 -5.58 13.99 2.88
CA LYS A 129 -6.56 14.02 3.98
C LYS A 129 -7.95 14.51 3.58
N TRP A 130 -8.07 15.26 2.47
CA TRP A 130 -9.33 15.81 1.95
C TRP A 130 -10.06 14.88 0.98
N LEU A 131 -9.43 13.79 0.55
CA LEU A 131 -10.06 12.87 -0.38
C LEU A 131 -11.27 12.19 0.26
N GLY A 132 -12.29 11.95 -0.56
CA GLY A 132 -13.46 11.17 -0.15
C GLY A 132 -13.13 9.67 -0.19
N ILE A 133 -13.23 8.99 0.95
CA ILE A 133 -12.97 7.55 1.06
C ILE A 133 -14.27 6.84 1.46
N PRO A 134 -14.64 5.71 0.84
CA PRO A 134 -15.80 4.94 1.24
C PRO A 134 -15.58 4.29 2.61
N TYR A 135 -16.65 4.17 3.37
CA TYR A 135 -16.70 3.39 4.60
C TYR A 135 -18.06 2.74 4.70
N CYS A 136 -18.08 1.48 4.98
CA CYS A 136 -19.25 0.70 5.38
C CYS A 136 -18.92 -0.12 6.63
N GLU A 137 -19.90 -0.79 7.20
CA GLU A 137 -19.69 -1.59 8.40
C GLU A 137 -18.64 -2.70 8.18
N PRO A 138 -17.81 -3.04 9.19
CA PRO A 138 -16.73 -4.03 9.04
C PRO A 138 -17.19 -5.37 8.48
N THR A 139 -18.37 -5.83 8.86
CA THR A 139 -18.96 -7.09 8.34
C THR A 139 -19.26 -7.03 6.84
N GLU A 140 -19.61 -5.86 6.32
CA GLU A 140 -19.81 -5.64 4.89
C GLU A 140 -18.47 -5.55 4.17
N GLN A 141 -17.51 -4.85 4.76
CA GLN A 141 -16.14 -4.79 4.25
C GLN A 141 -15.52 -6.18 4.09
N GLU A 142 -15.71 -7.08 5.09
CA GLU A 142 -15.23 -8.46 5.03
C GLU A 142 -15.86 -9.27 3.91
N LYS A 143 -17.17 -9.12 3.67
CA LYS A 143 -17.84 -9.78 2.55
C LYS A 143 -17.29 -9.32 1.20
N ILE A 144 -17.09 -8.02 1.05
CA ILE A 144 -16.55 -7.43 -0.17
C ILE A 144 -15.11 -7.91 -0.38
N SER A 145 -14.26 -7.84 0.64
CA SER A 145 -12.85 -8.28 0.53
C SER A 145 -12.73 -9.77 0.25
N THR A 146 -13.59 -10.60 0.84
CA THR A 146 -13.65 -12.04 0.56
C THR A 146 -13.96 -12.31 -0.91
N LEU A 147 -14.92 -11.57 -1.49
CA LEU A 147 -15.26 -11.69 -2.91
C LEU A 147 -14.07 -11.32 -3.80
N PHE A 148 -13.40 -10.19 -3.52
CA PHE A 148 -12.21 -9.78 -4.28
C PHE A 148 -11.06 -10.78 -4.14
N SER A 149 -10.82 -11.30 -2.95
CA SER A 149 -9.80 -12.33 -2.71
C SER A 149 -10.06 -13.59 -3.54
N ALA A 150 -11.32 -14.05 -3.60
CA ALA A 150 -11.70 -15.20 -4.42
C ALA A 150 -11.47 -14.95 -5.93
N PHE A 151 -11.76 -13.75 -6.42
CA PHE A 151 -11.45 -13.39 -7.81
C PHE A 151 -9.94 -13.35 -8.08
N ASN A 152 -9.17 -12.74 -7.20
CA ASN A 152 -7.71 -12.66 -7.33
C ASN A 152 -7.07 -14.04 -7.33
N GLU A 153 -7.50 -14.94 -6.44
CA GLU A 153 -7.04 -16.34 -6.41
C GLU A 153 -7.37 -17.07 -7.73
N ARG A 154 -8.57 -16.87 -8.26
CA ARG A 154 -8.96 -17.46 -9.54
C ARG A 154 -8.12 -16.93 -10.70
N ILE A 155 -7.86 -15.63 -10.72
CA ILE A 155 -7.00 -15.02 -11.75
C ILE A 155 -5.57 -15.56 -11.65
N ALA A 156 -5.02 -15.69 -10.45
CA ALA A 156 -3.69 -16.26 -10.24
C ALA A 156 -3.61 -17.69 -10.76
N LYS A 157 -4.54 -18.56 -10.38
CA LYS A 157 -4.62 -19.96 -10.88
C LYS A 157 -4.73 -20.05 -12.41
N GLN A 158 -5.50 -19.15 -13.03
CA GLN A 158 -5.62 -19.09 -14.49
C GLN A 158 -4.32 -18.67 -15.16
N ARG A 159 -3.61 -17.70 -14.60
CA ARG A 159 -2.29 -17.28 -15.10
C ARG A 159 -1.26 -18.42 -15.02
N ASP A 160 -1.21 -19.12 -13.89
CA ASP A 160 -0.31 -20.26 -13.70
C ASP A 160 -0.60 -21.38 -14.69
N LEU A 161 -1.89 -21.65 -14.95
CA LEU A 161 -2.30 -22.63 -15.95
C LEU A 161 -1.84 -22.23 -17.36
N VAL A 162 -2.04 -20.97 -17.73
CA VAL A 162 -1.59 -20.44 -19.03
C VAL A 162 -0.07 -20.54 -19.16
N GLU A 163 0.68 -20.19 -18.14
CA GLU A 163 2.15 -20.31 -18.16
C GLU A 163 2.61 -21.78 -18.27
N SER A 164 1.96 -22.69 -17.56
CA SER A 164 2.27 -24.12 -17.69
C SER A 164 2.00 -24.65 -19.09
N LEU A 165 0.85 -24.28 -19.69
CA LEU A 165 0.50 -24.67 -21.06
C LEU A 165 1.47 -24.11 -22.11
N LYS A 166 2.00 -22.90 -21.92
CA LYS A 166 3.03 -22.33 -22.79
C LYS A 166 4.33 -23.13 -22.76
N LYS A 167 4.71 -23.70 -21.59
CA LYS A 167 5.90 -24.55 -21.46
C LYS A 167 5.75 -25.90 -22.20
N TYR A 168 4.54 -26.43 -22.30
CA TYR A 168 4.31 -27.67 -23.05
C TYR A 168 4.32 -27.51 -24.58
N LYS A 169 4.24 -26.26 -25.09
CA LYS A 169 4.28 -25.98 -26.53
C LYS A 169 5.68 -25.74 -27.09
N ARG A 170 6.70 -25.78 -26.26
CA ARG A 170 8.13 -25.68 -26.62
C ARG A 170 8.75 -27.06 -26.61
#